data_3af0e2645d5023c725c8469b21c10def
#
_entry.id   3af0e2645d5023c725c8469b21c10def
#
_cell.length_a   1.000
_cell.length_b   1.000
_cell.length_c   1.000
_cell.angle_alpha   90.00
_cell.angle_beta   90.00
_cell.angle_gamma   90.00
#
_symmetry.space_group_name_H-M   'P 1'
#
loop_
_entity.id
_entity.type
_entity.pdbx_description
1 polymer ?
#
loop_
_entity_poly.entity_id
_entity_poly.type
_entity_poly.pdbx_seq_one_letter_code
_entity_poly.pdbx_strand_id
1 'polypeptide(L)'
;MRNSKNRVQLKINFLELIQKEVSNFNHAVALDNGDWVVKGFIDVAKNIYSISIDTKVISKIMELLIFPDLCAFAEKNKLTFKLSKEQNHYPDITFIDEDGNKYAVDIKSSYRKDDKSVNGMTLGTYTGYFRYRDTKDFITYPYNDYVGHFVLGVIYTRCVDLIDERKKYTIQQLKEIPSVVKDFTFFVQEKYKIAHDTPGSGNTKNIKGDPKIENLINGKGIFSSEG
;
A
#
# COMPACT_ATOMS: atom_id res chain seq x y z
N MET A 1 24.78 -15.28 -14.18
CA MET A 1 24.10 -15.48 -12.88
C MET A 1 24.58 -14.42 -11.91
N ARG A 2 23.78 -13.40 -11.58
CA ARG A 2 24.11 -12.48 -10.48
C ARG A 2 24.16 -13.29 -9.19
N ASN A 3 25.25 -13.18 -8.44
CA ASN A 3 25.50 -13.93 -7.22
C ASN A 3 24.30 -13.75 -6.25
N SER A 4 23.73 -14.84 -5.75
CA SER A 4 22.55 -14.82 -4.86
C SER A 4 22.73 -13.93 -3.63
N LYS A 5 23.96 -13.83 -3.10
CA LYS A 5 24.32 -12.93 -2.01
C LYS A 5 24.14 -11.45 -2.39
N ASN A 6 24.46 -11.04 -3.62
CA ASN A 6 24.28 -9.67 -4.09
C ASN A 6 22.78 -9.32 -4.17
N ARG A 7 21.94 -10.24 -4.68
CA ARG A 7 20.48 -10.02 -4.76
C ARG A 7 19.85 -9.83 -3.37
N VAL A 8 20.28 -10.63 -2.39
CA VAL A 8 19.80 -10.49 -1.00
C VAL A 8 20.19 -9.13 -0.43
N GLN A 9 21.42 -8.68 -0.63
CA GLN A 9 21.87 -7.37 -0.13
C GLN A 9 21.11 -6.22 -0.79
N LEU A 10 20.91 -6.25 -2.11
CA LEU A 10 20.13 -5.26 -2.85
C LEU A 10 18.69 -5.15 -2.32
N LYS A 11 18.07 -6.31 -2.04
CA LYS A 11 16.72 -6.38 -1.47
C LYS A 11 16.64 -5.74 -0.08
N ILE A 12 17.61 -6.02 0.79
CA ILE A 12 17.70 -5.43 2.14
C ILE A 12 17.90 -3.92 2.02
N ASN A 13 18.83 -3.47 1.20
CA ASN A 13 19.13 -2.04 1.03
C ASN A 13 17.89 -1.27 0.55
N PHE A 14 17.16 -1.79 -0.45
CA PHE A 14 15.95 -1.13 -0.93
C PHE A 14 14.87 -1.07 0.15
N LEU A 15 14.67 -2.16 0.90
CA LEU A 15 13.71 -2.20 2.00
C LEU A 15 14.03 -1.13 3.07
N GLU A 16 15.29 -1.04 3.48
CA GLU A 16 15.74 -0.05 4.45
C GLU A 16 15.57 1.40 3.95
N LEU A 17 15.81 1.64 2.66
CA LEU A 17 15.62 2.95 2.05
C LEU A 17 14.16 3.39 2.10
N ILE A 18 13.24 2.54 1.63
CA ILE A 18 11.83 2.91 1.56
C ILE A 18 11.18 2.93 2.95
N GLN A 19 11.64 2.13 3.91
CA GLN A 19 11.17 2.18 5.30
C GLN A 19 11.47 3.52 5.98
N LYS A 20 12.53 4.21 5.61
CA LYS A 20 12.84 5.56 6.14
C LYS A 20 11.83 6.62 5.71
N GLU A 21 11.08 6.39 4.64
CA GLU A 21 10.05 7.32 4.16
C GLU A 21 8.66 7.12 4.82
N VAL A 22 8.50 6.10 5.67
CA VAL A 22 7.20 5.77 6.32
C VAL A 22 6.61 6.96 7.09
N SER A 23 7.45 7.77 7.76
CA SER A 23 7.00 8.99 8.44
C SER A 23 6.45 10.03 7.46
N ASN A 24 7.08 10.19 6.29
CA ASN A 24 6.63 11.12 5.25
C ASN A 24 5.26 10.69 4.70
N PHE A 25 5.08 9.41 4.42
CA PHE A 25 3.77 8.87 3.99
C PHE A 25 2.68 9.13 5.05
N ASN A 26 3.01 9.03 6.32
CA ASN A 26 2.05 9.33 7.39
C ASN A 26 1.68 10.82 7.40
N HIS A 27 2.65 11.72 7.27
CA HIS A 27 2.42 13.17 7.19
C HIS A 27 1.59 13.57 5.96
N ALA A 28 1.74 12.85 4.83
CA ALA A 28 0.95 13.11 3.64
C ALA A 28 -0.55 12.84 3.84
N VAL A 29 -0.93 11.93 4.73
CA VAL A 29 -2.32 11.49 4.90
C VAL A 29 -2.96 11.92 6.22
N ALA A 30 -2.18 12.19 7.25
CA ALA A 30 -2.67 12.45 8.61
C ALA A 30 -2.32 13.86 9.10
N LEU A 31 -3.26 14.47 9.82
CA LEU A 31 -3.03 15.65 10.64
C LEU A 31 -2.37 15.23 11.98
N ASP A 32 -1.82 16.19 12.72
CA ASP A 32 -1.16 15.95 14.02
C ASP A 32 -2.08 15.26 15.06
N ASN A 33 -3.38 15.48 14.95
CA ASN A 33 -4.38 14.84 15.81
C ASN A 33 -4.79 13.42 15.35
N GLY A 34 -4.15 12.90 14.32
CA GLY A 34 -4.43 11.58 13.72
C GLY A 34 -5.57 11.55 12.70
N ASP A 35 -6.30 12.64 12.53
CA ASP A 35 -7.37 12.74 11.52
C ASP A 35 -6.80 12.69 10.10
N TRP A 36 -7.63 12.25 9.16
CA TRP A 36 -7.30 12.29 7.76
C TRP A 36 -7.26 13.72 7.21
N VAL A 37 -6.27 14.05 6.40
CA VAL A 37 -6.15 15.38 5.75
C VAL A 37 -7.29 15.65 4.76
N VAL A 38 -7.91 14.61 4.19
CA VAL A 38 -8.99 14.73 3.20
C VAL A 38 -10.33 14.72 3.89
N LYS A 39 -11.11 15.78 3.67
CA LYS A 39 -12.43 15.97 4.28
C LYS A 39 -13.58 15.69 3.31
N GLY A 40 -13.33 15.75 2.00
CA GLY A 40 -14.39 15.58 1.00
C GLY A 40 -13.93 15.89 -0.42
N PHE A 41 -14.85 15.75 -1.35
CA PHE A 41 -14.70 16.19 -2.73
C PHE A 41 -15.39 17.54 -2.93
N ILE A 42 -14.72 18.46 -3.61
CA ILE A 42 -15.26 19.77 -3.94
C ILE A 42 -15.74 19.80 -5.41
N ASP A 43 -16.93 20.33 -5.64
CA ASP A 43 -17.42 20.61 -6.98
C ASP A 43 -17.06 22.03 -7.46
N VAL A 44 -17.36 22.34 -8.73
CA VAL A 44 -17.08 23.65 -9.33
C VAL A 44 -17.87 24.80 -8.69
N ALA A 45 -18.97 24.50 -8.02
CA ALA A 45 -19.79 25.45 -7.27
C ALA A 45 -19.32 25.61 -5.80
N LYS A 46 -18.18 24.97 -5.45
CA LYS A 46 -17.56 24.99 -4.12
C LYS A 46 -18.38 24.30 -3.02
N ASN A 47 -19.29 23.39 -3.39
CA ASN A 47 -19.90 22.48 -2.43
C ASN A 47 -18.93 21.34 -2.12
N ILE A 48 -18.89 20.92 -0.86
CA ILE A 48 -18.06 19.79 -0.42
C ILE A 48 -18.97 18.62 -0.07
N TYR A 49 -18.68 17.48 -0.66
CA TYR A 49 -19.37 16.21 -0.41
C TYR A 49 -18.46 15.33 0.45
N SER A 50 -18.99 14.80 1.54
CA SER A 50 -18.23 13.88 2.41
C SER A 50 -17.82 12.62 1.63
N ILE A 51 -16.71 12.02 2.07
CA ILE A 51 -16.22 10.77 1.48
C ILE A 51 -16.94 9.60 2.14
N SER A 52 -17.36 8.62 1.34
CA SER A 52 -17.86 7.35 1.84
C SER A 52 -16.76 6.57 2.56
N ILE A 53 -17.16 5.74 3.53
CA ILE A 53 -16.27 4.77 4.21
C ILE A 53 -15.92 3.55 3.32
N ASP A 54 -16.24 3.61 2.01
CA ASP A 54 -15.89 2.58 1.05
C ASP A 54 -14.36 2.42 0.95
N THR A 55 -13.90 1.19 1.17
CA THR A 55 -12.47 0.90 1.23
C THR A 55 -11.73 1.15 -0.08
N LYS A 56 -12.41 1.02 -1.23
CA LYS A 56 -11.80 1.26 -2.56
C LYS A 56 -11.56 2.75 -2.77
N VAL A 57 -12.53 3.58 -2.36
CA VAL A 57 -12.41 5.05 -2.44
C VAL A 57 -11.27 5.52 -1.53
N ILE A 58 -11.26 5.07 -0.28
CA ILE A 58 -10.23 5.41 0.71
C ILE A 58 -8.84 5.00 0.21
N SER A 59 -8.68 3.74 -0.26
CA SER A 59 -7.42 3.24 -0.78
C SER A 59 -6.91 4.08 -1.94
N LYS A 60 -7.79 4.42 -2.88
CA LYS A 60 -7.39 5.20 -4.07
C LYS A 60 -6.97 6.62 -3.73
N ILE A 61 -7.64 7.26 -2.79
CA ILE A 61 -7.24 8.60 -2.32
C ILE A 61 -5.89 8.54 -1.59
N MET A 62 -5.66 7.52 -0.74
CA MET A 62 -4.37 7.33 -0.08
C MET A 62 -3.22 7.15 -1.08
N GLU A 63 -3.41 6.33 -2.11
CA GLU A 63 -2.43 6.19 -3.20
C GLU A 63 -2.09 7.54 -3.85
N LEU A 64 -3.12 8.38 -4.13
CA LEU A 64 -2.91 9.70 -4.71
C LEU A 64 -2.15 10.65 -3.79
N LEU A 65 -2.41 10.60 -2.48
CA LEU A 65 -1.76 11.45 -1.48
C LEU A 65 -0.28 11.11 -1.29
N ILE A 66 0.08 9.82 -1.27
CA ILE A 66 1.47 9.38 -1.06
C ILE A 66 2.30 9.38 -2.35
N PHE A 67 1.67 9.50 -3.51
CA PHE A 67 2.37 9.42 -4.80
C PHE A 67 3.46 10.49 -4.98
N PRO A 68 3.27 11.76 -4.60
CA PRO A 68 4.34 12.76 -4.64
C PRO A 68 5.56 12.37 -3.80
N ASP A 69 5.36 11.78 -2.62
CA ASP A 69 6.46 11.32 -1.76
C ASP A 69 7.19 10.11 -2.36
N LEU A 70 6.47 9.23 -3.06
CA LEU A 70 7.09 8.14 -3.82
C LEU A 70 7.92 8.65 -5.01
N CYS A 71 7.49 9.73 -5.66
CA CYS A 71 8.28 10.41 -6.69
C CYS A 71 9.55 11.04 -6.09
N ALA A 72 9.42 11.75 -4.98
CA ALA A 72 10.56 12.35 -4.27
C ALA A 72 11.54 11.27 -3.75
N PHE A 73 11.02 10.15 -3.25
CA PHE A 73 11.84 8.99 -2.87
C PHE A 73 12.65 8.46 -4.05
N ALA A 74 12.02 8.31 -5.21
CA ALA A 74 12.69 7.82 -6.42
C ALA A 74 13.82 8.78 -6.83
N GLU A 75 13.54 10.09 -6.91
CA GLU A 75 14.52 11.11 -7.28
C GLU A 75 15.71 11.14 -6.32
N LYS A 76 15.45 11.21 -5.01
CA LYS A 76 16.47 11.22 -3.95
C LYS A 76 17.42 10.03 -4.02
N ASN A 77 16.91 8.85 -4.40
CA ASN A 77 17.66 7.61 -4.43
C ASN A 77 18.12 7.20 -5.84
N LYS A 78 18.03 8.11 -6.83
CA LYS A 78 18.41 7.87 -8.22
C LYS A 78 17.70 6.66 -8.85
N LEU A 79 16.45 6.47 -8.49
CA LEU A 79 15.60 5.44 -9.04
C LEU A 79 14.71 6.05 -10.12
N THR A 80 14.52 5.32 -11.21
CA THR A 80 13.39 5.54 -12.11
C THR A 80 12.22 4.66 -11.67
N PHE A 81 10.99 5.00 -12.08
CA PHE A 81 9.86 4.14 -11.78
C PHE A 81 8.91 3.98 -12.97
N LYS A 82 8.19 2.88 -12.96
CA LYS A 82 7.17 2.55 -13.94
C LYS A 82 5.89 2.14 -13.22
N LEU A 83 4.80 2.84 -13.52
CA LEU A 83 3.47 2.49 -13.04
C LEU A 83 2.89 1.33 -13.85
N SER A 84 2.03 0.56 -13.23
CA SER A 84 1.19 -0.40 -13.94
C SER A 84 0.40 0.30 -15.04
N LYS A 85 0.30 -0.31 -16.21
CA LYS A 85 -0.48 0.25 -17.33
C LYS A 85 -1.98 0.08 -17.14
N GLU A 86 -2.39 -0.94 -16.42
CA GLU A 86 -3.78 -1.33 -16.23
C GLU A 86 -4.05 -1.62 -14.75
N GLN A 87 -5.29 -1.39 -14.32
CA GLN A 87 -5.70 -1.47 -12.91
C GLN A 87 -5.43 -2.85 -12.27
N ASN A 88 -5.41 -3.92 -13.06
CA ASN A 88 -5.23 -5.29 -12.56
C ASN A 88 -3.80 -5.82 -12.76
N HIS A 89 -2.87 -5.00 -13.22
CA HIS A 89 -1.48 -5.42 -13.42
C HIS A 89 -0.68 -5.27 -12.13
N TYR A 90 0.21 -6.23 -11.91
CA TYR A 90 1.16 -6.25 -10.80
C TYR A 90 2.55 -5.78 -11.25
N PRO A 91 3.31 -5.11 -10.42
CA PRO A 91 2.94 -4.40 -9.19
C PRO A 91 2.32 -3.03 -9.49
N ASP A 92 1.82 -2.33 -8.46
CA ASP A 92 1.36 -0.96 -8.62
C ASP A 92 2.51 -0.06 -9.12
N ILE A 93 3.71 -0.21 -8.55
CA ILE A 93 4.91 0.54 -8.92
C ILE A 93 6.11 -0.41 -9.06
N THR A 94 6.87 -0.26 -10.14
CA THR A 94 8.22 -0.86 -10.30
C THR A 94 9.26 0.24 -10.16
N PHE A 95 10.10 0.20 -9.14
CA PHE A 95 11.30 1.04 -9.06
C PHE A 95 12.46 0.34 -9.76
N ILE A 96 13.33 1.12 -10.43
CA ILE A 96 14.47 0.62 -11.19
C ILE A 96 15.70 1.48 -10.86
N ASP A 97 16.78 0.86 -10.39
CA ASP A 97 18.02 1.54 -10.11
C ASP A 97 18.89 1.75 -11.37
N GLU A 98 20.02 2.46 -11.22
CA GLU A 98 20.95 2.75 -12.32
C GLU A 98 21.55 1.49 -12.97
N ASP A 99 21.62 0.37 -12.24
CA ASP A 99 22.07 -0.93 -12.74
C ASP A 99 20.95 -1.74 -13.42
N GLY A 100 19.74 -1.21 -13.48
CA GLY A 100 18.55 -1.87 -14.04
C GLY A 100 17.94 -2.94 -13.14
N ASN A 101 18.28 -2.97 -11.85
CA ASN A 101 17.60 -3.83 -10.88
C ASN A 101 16.19 -3.32 -10.62
N LYS A 102 15.23 -4.23 -10.58
CA LYS A 102 13.81 -3.91 -10.44
C LYS A 102 13.28 -4.31 -9.06
N TYR A 103 12.51 -3.43 -8.45
CA TYR A 103 11.90 -3.61 -7.14
C TYR A 103 10.39 -3.42 -7.28
N ALA A 104 9.61 -4.47 -7.00
CA ALA A 104 8.16 -4.44 -7.07
C ALA A 104 7.58 -3.88 -5.78
N VAL A 105 6.78 -2.83 -5.85
CA VAL A 105 6.06 -2.27 -4.70
C VAL A 105 4.57 -2.26 -4.98
N ASP A 106 3.82 -2.87 -4.08
CA ASP A 106 2.37 -3.04 -4.13
C ASP A 106 1.76 -2.27 -2.95
N ILE A 107 0.84 -1.34 -3.23
CA ILE A 107 0.22 -0.51 -2.19
C ILE A 107 -1.04 -1.23 -1.69
N LYS A 108 -1.12 -1.44 -0.40
CA LYS A 108 -2.25 -2.17 0.21
C LYS A 108 -2.76 -1.44 1.44
N SER A 109 -4.07 -1.39 1.59
CA SER A 109 -4.69 -0.80 2.76
C SER A 109 -5.64 -1.77 3.46
N SER A 110 -5.80 -1.59 4.76
CA SER A 110 -6.79 -2.30 5.56
C SER A 110 -7.18 -1.48 6.79
N TYR A 111 -8.37 -1.72 7.32
CA TYR A 111 -8.79 -1.07 8.56
C TYR A 111 -8.66 -1.99 9.77
N ARG A 112 -8.45 -1.39 10.94
CA ARG A 112 -8.43 -2.10 12.22
C ARG A 112 -9.80 -2.69 12.53
N LYS A 113 -9.84 -3.95 12.93
CA LYS A 113 -10.98 -4.54 13.63
C LYS A 113 -10.93 -4.22 15.11
N ASP A 114 -9.72 -4.25 15.64
CA ASP A 114 -9.36 -3.95 17.03
C ASP A 114 -7.88 -3.49 17.07
N ASP A 115 -7.35 -3.26 18.27
CA ASP A 115 -5.97 -2.79 18.47
C ASP A 115 -4.89 -3.77 17.99
N LYS A 116 -5.23 -5.04 17.75
CA LYS A 116 -4.29 -6.11 17.41
C LYS A 116 -4.48 -6.68 16.02
N SER A 117 -5.65 -6.46 15.39
CA SER A 117 -6.00 -7.14 14.14
C SER A 117 -6.59 -6.22 13.08
N VAL A 118 -6.42 -6.61 11.81
CA VAL A 118 -7.00 -5.94 10.64
C VAL A 118 -8.14 -6.76 10.03
N ASN A 119 -8.99 -6.10 9.24
CA ASN A 119 -10.10 -6.77 8.54
C ASN A 119 -9.66 -7.75 7.44
N GLY A 120 -8.41 -7.76 7.12
CA GLY A 120 -7.81 -8.56 6.07
C GLY A 120 -7.15 -7.66 5.02
N MET A 121 -6.01 -8.10 4.55
CA MET A 121 -5.26 -7.44 3.50
C MET A 121 -5.04 -8.49 2.41
N THR A 122 -5.60 -8.28 1.22
CA THR A 122 -5.38 -9.18 0.10
C THR A 122 -4.12 -8.78 -0.64
N LEU A 123 -3.17 -9.71 -0.75
CA LEU A 123 -1.87 -9.46 -1.38
C LEU A 123 -1.86 -9.74 -2.89
N GLY A 124 -3.04 -9.88 -3.50
CA GLY A 124 -3.21 -10.08 -4.94
C GLY A 124 -2.92 -11.51 -5.40
N THR A 125 -2.75 -11.68 -6.72
CA THR A 125 -2.55 -12.99 -7.39
C THR A 125 -1.16 -13.58 -7.15
N TYR A 126 -0.60 -13.32 -6.01
CA TYR A 126 0.74 -13.75 -5.61
C TYR A 126 1.01 -15.23 -5.86
N THR A 127 0.06 -16.11 -5.55
CA THR A 127 0.22 -17.55 -5.81
C THR A 127 0.35 -17.90 -7.29
N GLY A 128 -0.28 -17.12 -8.19
CA GLY A 128 -0.15 -17.31 -9.63
C GLY A 128 1.26 -17.01 -10.11
N TYR A 129 1.82 -15.88 -9.72
CA TYR A 129 3.18 -15.47 -10.07
C TYR A 129 4.24 -16.34 -9.40
N PHE A 130 3.96 -16.82 -8.19
CA PHE A 130 4.85 -17.73 -7.49
C PHE A 130 5.00 -19.09 -8.21
N ARG A 131 3.90 -19.61 -8.77
CA ARG A 131 3.91 -20.86 -9.53
C ARG A 131 4.45 -20.69 -10.95
N TYR A 132 4.18 -19.55 -11.59
CA TYR A 132 4.50 -19.26 -12.99
C TYR A 132 5.37 -17.99 -13.07
N ARG A 133 6.57 -18.07 -12.51
CA ARG A 133 7.46 -16.92 -12.29
C ARG A 133 7.89 -16.20 -13.57
N ASP A 134 7.80 -16.85 -14.70
CA ASP A 134 8.15 -16.30 -16.02
C ASP A 134 6.93 -15.79 -16.81
N THR A 135 5.74 -15.85 -16.24
CA THR A 135 4.53 -15.30 -16.89
C THR A 135 4.69 -13.81 -17.18
N LYS A 136 4.07 -13.38 -18.29
CA LYS A 136 3.97 -11.95 -18.68
C LYS A 136 2.55 -11.44 -18.57
N ASP A 137 1.61 -12.29 -18.17
CA ASP A 137 0.21 -11.96 -18.09
C ASP A 137 -0.07 -11.16 -16.81
N PHE A 138 -0.70 -10.00 -16.94
CA PHE A 138 -1.07 -9.11 -15.84
C PHE A 138 0.09 -8.70 -14.92
N ILE A 139 1.33 -8.68 -15.43
CA ILE A 139 2.52 -8.28 -14.71
C ILE A 139 3.40 -7.38 -15.58
N THR A 140 3.99 -6.34 -14.99
CA THR A 140 4.82 -5.36 -15.71
C THR A 140 6.12 -5.96 -16.24
N TYR A 141 6.76 -6.81 -15.45
CA TYR A 141 7.92 -7.64 -15.80
C TYR A 141 7.74 -9.03 -15.20
N PRO A 142 8.35 -10.09 -15.75
CA PRO A 142 8.32 -11.42 -15.14
C PRO A 142 8.72 -11.38 -13.66
N TYR A 143 8.07 -12.20 -12.84
CA TYR A 143 8.29 -12.22 -11.39
C TYR A 143 9.77 -12.40 -11.01
N ASN A 144 10.50 -13.25 -11.74
CA ASN A 144 11.91 -13.51 -11.51
C ASN A 144 12.84 -12.33 -11.84
N ASP A 145 12.37 -11.34 -12.62
CA ASP A 145 13.18 -10.18 -13.00
C ASP A 145 13.30 -9.18 -11.85
N TYR A 146 12.43 -9.26 -10.86
CA TYR A 146 12.49 -8.40 -9.69
C TYR A 146 13.51 -8.90 -8.68
N VAL A 147 14.26 -7.96 -8.10
CA VAL A 147 15.17 -8.22 -6.96
C VAL A 147 14.39 -8.61 -5.72
N GLY A 148 13.27 -7.94 -5.50
CA GLY A 148 12.37 -8.20 -4.39
C GLY A 148 10.95 -7.69 -4.65
N HIS A 149 10.01 -8.22 -3.88
CA HIS A 149 8.59 -7.89 -3.90
C HIS A 149 8.18 -7.35 -2.54
N PHE A 150 7.72 -6.11 -2.51
CA PHE A 150 7.42 -5.37 -1.29
C PHE A 150 5.97 -4.94 -1.25
N VAL A 151 5.44 -4.78 -0.06
CA VAL A 151 4.15 -4.17 0.20
C VAL A 151 4.37 -2.90 1.01
N LEU A 152 3.91 -1.78 0.46
CA LEU A 152 3.67 -0.56 1.20
C LEU A 152 2.26 -0.64 1.77
N GLY A 153 2.17 -0.99 3.04
CA GLY A 153 0.89 -1.20 3.73
C GLY A 153 0.47 0.02 4.54
N VAL A 154 -0.82 0.30 4.55
CA VAL A 154 -1.43 1.29 5.44
C VAL A 154 -2.58 0.68 6.22
N ILE A 155 -2.56 0.84 7.53
CA ILE A 155 -3.59 0.41 8.45
C ILE A 155 -4.23 1.65 9.05
N TYR A 156 -5.57 1.72 9.06
CA TYR A 156 -6.30 2.88 9.56
C TYR A 156 -7.51 2.46 10.42
N THR A 157 -8.02 3.37 11.22
CA THR A 157 -9.25 3.22 12.00
C THR A 157 -10.42 3.86 11.24
N ARG A 158 -11.56 3.18 11.14
CA ARG A 158 -12.79 3.72 10.52
C ARG A 158 -13.61 4.49 11.55
N CYS A 159 -14.18 5.63 11.14
CA CYS A 159 -15.07 6.47 11.96
C CYS A 159 -16.51 6.30 11.46
N VAL A 160 -17.17 5.20 11.87
CA VAL A 160 -18.42 4.71 11.24
C VAL A 160 -19.65 5.56 11.60
N ASP A 161 -19.70 6.20 12.76
CA ASP A 161 -20.93 6.76 13.32
C ASP A 161 -21.12 8.27 13.07
N LEU A 162 -20.23 8.91 12.30
CA LEU A 162 -20.15 10.37 12.25
C LEU A 162 -20.56 11.00 10.92
N ILE A 163 -20.94 10.20 9.90
CA ILE A 163 -21.02 10.70 8.53
C ILE A 163 -22.45 10.63 7.99
N ASP A 164 -23.01 11.78 7.65
CA ASP A 164 -24.18 11.85 6.78
C ASP A 164 -23.72 12.12 5.33
N GLU A 165 -23.66 11.08 4.52
CA GLU A 165 -23.23 11.15 3.12
C GLU A 165 -24.15 11.99 2.22
N ARG A 166 -25.34 12.35 2.73
CA ARG A 166 -26.31 13.22 2.01
C ARG A 166 -26.05 14.70 2.23
N LYS A 167 -25.28 15.05 3.28
CA LYS A 167 -25.02 16.43 3.66
C LYS A 167 -23.99 17.06 2.73
N LYS A 168 -24.33 18.27 2.24
CA LYS A 168 -23.39 19.15 1.54
C LYS A 168 -22.85 20.19 2.51
N TYR A 169 -21.57 20.48 2.39
CA TYR A 169 -20.88 21.48 3.22
C TYR A 169 -20.36 22.59 2.32
N THR A 170 -20.16 23.76 2.91
CA THR A 170 -19.43 24.88 2.30
C THR A 170 -17.95 24.86 2.70
N ILE A 171 -17.13 25.69 2.05
CA ILE A 171 -15.72 25.83 2.42
C ILE A 171 -15.56 26.34 3.86
N GLN A 172 -16.45 27.20 4.34
CA GLN A 172 -16.44 27.73 5.69
C GLN A 172 -16.67 26.62 6.74
N GLN A 173 -17.39 25.56 6.35
CA GLN A 173 -17.70 24.41 7.20
C GLN A 173 -16.65 23.28 7.10
N LEU A 174 -15.54 23.49 6.40
CA LEU A 174 -14.53 22.43 6.19
C LEU A 174 -14.05 21.77 7.50
N LYS A 175 -13.92 22.55 8.58
CA LYS A 175 -13.50 22.05 9.90
C LYS A 175 -14.58 21.25 10.62
N GLU A 176 -15.82 21.40 10.23
CA GLU A 176 -16.97 20.69 10.81
C GLU A 176 -17.13 19.28 10.21
N ILE A 177 -16.50 19.02 9.05
CA ILE A 177 -16.61 17.73 8.37
C ILE A 177 -15.82 16.68 9.16
N PRO A 178 -16.49 15.63 9.70
CA PRO A 178 -15.80 14.60 10.45
C PRO A 178 -14.85 13.80 9.54
N SER A 179 -13.74 13.33 10.08
CA SER A 179 -12.88 12.39 9.37
C SER A 179 -13.55 11.03 9.24
N VAL A 180 -13.56 10.47 8.03
CA VAL A 180 -14.10 9.13 7.77
C VAL A 180 -13.16 8.02 8.25
N VAL A 181 -11.88 8.33 8.33
CA VAL A 181 -10.81 7.46 8.83
C VAL A 181 -9.77 8.26 9.60
N LYS A 182 -9.02 7.60 10.49
CA LYS A 182 -7.98 8.20 11.34
C LYS A 182 -6.94 7.17 11.78
N ASP A 183 -5.96 7.61 12.56
CA ASP A 183 -4.96 6.76 13.22
C ASP A 183 -4.22 5.84 12.24
N PHE A 184 -3.51 6.43 11.31
CA PHE A 184 -2.80 5.71 10.26
C PHE A 184 -1.51 5.09 10.78
N THR A 185 -1.21 3.89 10.30
CA THR A 185 0.05 3.21 10.53
C THR A 185 0.55 2.69 9.18
N PHE A 186 1.64 3.26 8.69
CA PHE A 186 2.33 2.80 7.49
C PHE A 186 3.41 1.79 7.84
N PHE A 187 3.63 0.83 6.96
CA PHE A 187 4.74 -0.10 7.04
C PHE A 187 5.18 -0.52 5.63
N VAL A 188 6.43 -0.93 5.51
CA VAL A 188 6.94 -1.58 4.29
C VAL A 188 7.59 -2.89 4.67
N GLN A 189 7.18 -3.98 4.01
CA GLN A 189 7.74 -5.31 4.24
C GLN A 189 7.87 -6.09 2.93
N GLU A 190 8.74 -7.10 2.95
CA GLU A 190 8.78 -8.10 1.90
C GLU A 190 7.44 -8.86 1.88
N LYS A 191 6.87 -9.02 0.69
CA LYS A 191 5.51 -9.55 0.50
C LYS A 191 5.30 -10.92 1.15
N TYR A 192 6.28 -11.84 1.02
CA TYR A 192 6.17 -13.17 1.62
C TYR A 192 6.20 -13.14 3.15
N LYS A 193 6.94 -12.19 3.76
CA LYS A 193 7.05 -12.05 5.22
C LYS A 193 5.77 -11.59 5.91
N ILE A 194 4.81 -11.08 5.16
CA ILE A 194 3.50 -10.67 5.67
C ILE A 194 2.36 -11.52 5.12
N ALA A 195 2.67 -12.54 4.33
CA ALA A 195 1.69 -13.43 3.73
C ALA A 195 1.23 -14.49 4.72
N HIS A 196 -0.01 -14.96 4.52
CA HIS A 196 -0.63 -16.05 5.26
C HIS A 196 -1.12 -17.13 4.28
N ASP A 197 -1.21 -18.39 4.71
CA ASP A 197 -1.61 -19.54 3.89
C ASP A 197 -3.11 -19.60 3.56
N THR A 198 -3.91 -18.74 4.20
CA THR A 198 -5.35 -18.68 3.91
C THR A 198 -5.64 -17.89 2.64
N PRO A 199 -6.66 -18.31 1.86
CA PRO A 199 -7.07 -17.56 0.69
C PRO A 199 -7.51 -16.14 1.02
N GLY A 200 -7.19 -15.19 0.14
CA GLY A 200 -7.77 -13.84 0.17
C GLY A 200 -9.26 -13.87 -0.21
N SER A 201 -9.93 -12.73 -0.11
CA SER A 201 -11.35 -12.61 -0.40
C SER A 201 -11.70 -13.08 -1.83
N GLY A 202 -12.65 -13.97 -1.94
CA GLY A 202 -13.39 -14.30 -3.17
C GLY A 202 -12.63 -15.04 -4.27
N ASN A 203 -11.32 -15.27 -4.15
CA ASN A 203 -10.53 -15.97 -5.16
C ASN A 203 -9.43 -16.82 -4.50
N THR A 204 -9.43 -18.11 -4.78
CA THR A 204 -8.45 -19.08 -4.25
C THR A 204 -7.02 -18.86 -4.72
N LYS A 205 -6.79 -17.99 -5.74
CA LYS A 205 -5.46 -17.63 -6.25
C LYS A 205 -4.81 -16.47 -5.47
N ASN A 206 -5.59 -15.73 -4.69
CA ASN A 206 -5.08 -14.60 -3.92
C ASN A 206 -4.60 -15.06 -2.55
N ILE A 207 -3.41 -14.63 -2.17
CA ILE A 207 -2.89 -14.79 -0.80
C ILE A 207 -3.41 -13.64 0.06
N LYS A 208 -3.74 -13.96 1.30
CA LYS A 208 -4.10 -13.02 2.34
C LYS A 208 -2.85 -12.59 3.13
N GLY A 209 -2.81 -11.35 3.57
CA GLY A 209 -1.86 -10.89 4.56
C GLY A 209 -2.18 -11.43 5.95
N ASP A 210 -1.18 -11.49 6.82
CA ASP A 210 -1.35 -11.85 8.22
C ASP A 210 -2.43 -10.95 8.87
N PRO A 211 -3.34 -11.49 9.66
CA PRO A 211 -4.38 -10.69 10.32
C PRO A 211 -3.84 -9.83 11.46
N LYS A 212 -2.67 -10.15 12.05
CA LYS A 212 -2.10 -9.44 13.19
C LYS A 212 -1.31 -8.23 12.74
N ILE A 213 -1.62 -7.06 13.31
CA ILE A 213 -0.95 -5.79 13.02
C ILE A 213 0.56 -5.90 13.28
N GLU A 214 0.95 -6.48 14.42
CA GLU A 214 2.36 -6.65 14.78
C GLU A 214 3.13 -7.48 13.74
N ASN A 215 2.54 -8.55 13.20
CA ASN A 215 3.15 -9.39 12.20
C ASN A 215 3.31 -8.67 10.85
N LEU A 216 2.32 -7.86 10.47
CA LEU A 216 2.40 -7.02 9.27
C LEU A 216 3.53 -5.98 9.38
N ILE A 217 3.62 -5.27 10.51
CA ILE A 217 4.63 -4.23 10.72
C ILE A 217 6.04 -4.83 10.79
N ASN A 218 6.20 -5.96 11.48
CA ASN A 218 7.52 -6.55 11.74
C ASN A 218 7.95 -7.63 10.73
N GLY A 219 7.13 -7.95 9.73
CA GLY A 219 7.43 -9.00 8.76
C GLY A 219 7.54 -10.39 9.41
N LYS A 220 6.65 -10.69 10.36
CA LYS A 220 6.61 -11.95 11.12
C LYS A 220 5.43 -12.84 10.69
N GLY A 221 5.18 -12.93 9.38
CA GLY A 221 4.22 -13.89 8.83
C GLY A 221 4.71 -15.33 8.96
N ILE A 222 3.91 -16.24 8.42
CA ILE A 222 4.16 -17.69 8.59
C ILE A 222 5.25 -18.25 7.67
N PHE A 223 5.63 -17.55 6.60
CA PHE A 223 6.61 -18.03 5.64
C PHE A 223 8.03 -17.57 6.02
N SER A 224 8.96 -18.52 6.06
CA SER A 224 10.38 -18.27 6.37
C SER A 224 11.21 -17.93 5.14
N SER A 225 10.70 -18.21 3.94
CA SER A 225 11.37 -17.95 2.66
C SER A 225 10.35 -17.64 1.57
N GLU A 226 10.82 -17.09 0.45
CA GLU A 226 10.02 -16.76 -0.73
C GLU A 226 9.85 -17.94 -1.70
N GLY A 227 10.44 -19.08 -1.40
CA GLY A 227 10.45 -20.28 -2.27
C GLY A 227 10.60 -21.56 -1.52
#